data_a66cec0cbb99f13117d393fffbeda549
#
_entry.id   a66cec0cbb99f13117d393fffbeda549
#
_cell.length_a   1.000
_cell.length_b   1.000
_cell.length_c   1.000
_cell.angle_alpha   90.00
_cell.angle_beta   90.00
_cell.angle_gamma   90.00
#
_symmetry.space_group_name_H-M   'P 1'
#
loop_
_entity.id
_entity.type
_entity.pdbx_description
1 polymer ?
#
loop_
_entity_poly.entity_id
_entity_poly.type
_entity_poly.pdbx_seq_one_letter_code
_entity_poly.pdbx_strand_id
1 'polypeptide(L)'
;MVEGGCVTCGDAADASPEDPPEQPLLVADICTGSGCIACAIASERPDARVLAVDISSDAVALARENVEQLGLCKRVAVLQGDLGAPVPERFMGKLDVVVSNPPYVPSSVLADIPREVSAYEPALALDGGADGLDFVRRLLPWCARALKPGGHIAFELHEGHLDEAAKLASAAEFTGVRIVEDLAGRPRVLVACKA
;
A
#
# COMPACT_ATOMS: atom_id res chain seq x y z
N MET A 1 -38.67 1.17 20.16
CA MET A 1 -38.70 0.46 18.88
C MET A 1 -38.68 1.51 17.79
N VAL A 2 -37.54 1.69 17.13
CA VAL A 2 -37.42 2.54 15.94
C VAL A 2 -36.67 1.68 14.93
N GLU A 3 -37.42 1.22 13.94
CA GLU A 3 -36.89 0.44 12.81
C GLU A 3 -36.16 1.41 11.87
N GLY A 4 -34.86 1.25 11.73
CA GLY A 4 -34.03 1.94 10.75
C GLY A 4 -34.06 1.23 9.41
N GLY A 5 -34.90 1.72 8.49
CA GLY A 5 -34.96 1.23 7.12
C GLY A 5 -33.68 1.55 6.36
N CYS A 6 -33.13 0.52 5.74
CA CYS A 6 -32.06 0.61 4.74
C CYS A 6 -32.56 1.41 3.54
N VAL A 7 -31.93 2.55 3.25
CA VAL A 7 -32.21 3.34 2.06
C VAL A 7 -31.53 2.64 0.88
N THR A 8 -32.34 2.07 -0.02
CA THR A 8 -31.90 1.51 -1.30
C THR A 8 -31.46 2.66 -2.21
N CYS A 9 -30.21 2.63 -2.68
CA CYS A 9 -29.75 3.49 -3.77
C CYS A 9 -30.55 3.22 -5.03
N GLY A 10 -31.21 4.28 -5.51
CA GLY A 10 -31.99 4.27 -6.74
C GLY A 10 -31.11 4.17 -7.98
N ASP A 11 -31.72 3.63 -9.02
CA ASP A 11 -31.24 3.34 -10.34
C ASP A 11 -30.57 4.54 -11.03
N ALA A 12 -29.27 4.40 -11.35
CA ALA A 12 -28.62 5.17 -12.39
C ALA A 12 -28.51 4.25 -13.61
N ALA A 13 -29.44 4.46 -14.56
CA ALA A 13 -29.44 3.83 -15.85
C ALA A 13 -28.38 4.49 -16.76
N ASP A 14 -27.82 3.66 -17.63
CA ASP A 14 -27.08 3.99 -18.87
C ASP A 14 -25.57 4.27 -18.73
N ALA A 15 -24.83 3.20 -18.40
CA ALA A 15 -23.49 2.96 -18.93
C ALA A 15 -23.55 1.62 -19.68
N SER A 16 -23.21 1.63 -20.97
CA SER A 16 -23.07 0.40 -21.75
C SER A 16 -22.13 -0.56 -21.01
N PRO A 17 -22.47 -1.86 -20.91
CA PRO A 17 -21.62 -2.81 -20.23
C PRO A 17 -20.37 -3.03 -21.09
N GLU A 18 -19.27 -2.35 -20.77
CA GLU A 18 -17.96 -2.92 -21.03
C GLU A 18 -17.91 -4.17 -20.15
N ASP A 19 -17.70 -5.33 -20.75
CA ASP A 19 -17.57 -6.59 -20.03
C ASP A 19 -16.59 -6.40 -18.88
N PRO A 20 -16.98 -6.73 -17.64
CA PRO A 20 -16.05 -6.59 -16.51
C PRO A 20 -14.80 -7.39 -16.84
N PRO A 21 -13.60 -6.86 -16.58
CA PRO A 21 -12.36 -7.58 -16.87
C PRO A 21 -12.45 -8.97 -16.26
N GLU A 22 -12.08 -10.00 -17.01
CA GLU A 22 -12.24 -11.40 -16.65
C GLU A 22 -11.63 -11.74 -15.27
N GLN A 23 -10.70 -10.92 -14.80
CA GLN A 23 -10.13 -11.02 -13.45
C GLN A 23 -9.88 -9.63 -12.85
N PRO A 24 -10.24 -9.41 -11.57
CA PRO A 24 -9.96 -8.14 -10.90
C PRO A 24 -8.45 -7.92 -10.74
N LEU A 25 -8.03 -6.65 -10.82
CA LEU A 25 -6.68 -6.23 -10.45
C LEU A 25 -6.51 -6.40 -8.93
N LEU A 26 -5.62 -7.28 -8.50
CA LEU A 26 -5.36 -7.55 -7.08
C LEU A 26 -4.18 -6.72 -6.58
N VAL A 27 -4.43 -5.83 -5.64
CA VAL A 27 -3.42 -4.93 -5.07
C VAL A 27 -3.29 -5.16 -3.57
N ALA A 28 -2.06 -5.08 -3.05
CA ALA A 28 -1.83 -4.93 -1.61
C ALA A 28 -1.18 -3.57 -1.36
N ASP A 29 -1.74 -2.81 -0.40
CA ASP A 29 -1.20 -1.56 0.13
C ASP A 29 -0.68 -1.84 1.54
N ILE A 30 0.62 -1.96 1.68
CA ILE A 30 1.30 -2.34 2.92
C ILE A 30 1.83 -1.09 3.63
N CYS A 31 1.64 -0.99 4.93
CA CYS A 31 1.78 0.24 5.71
C CYS A 31 0.81 1.33 5.23
N THR A 32 -0.47 0.94 5.11
CA THR A 32 -1.51 1.75 4.46
C THR A 32 -1.84 3.05 5.20
N GLY A 33 -1.52 3.14 6.49
CA GLY A 33 -1.83 4.30 7.33
C GLY A 33 -3.33 4.59 7.32
N SER A 34 -3.71 5.78 6.87
CA SER A 34 -5.11 6.20 6.73
C SER A 34 -5.88 5.50 5.59
N GLY A 35 -5.21 4.64 4.81
CA GLY A 35 -5.81 4.00 3.63
C GLY A 35 -5.85 4.88 2.38
N CYS A 36 -5.13 6.00 2.35
CA CYS A 36 -5.23 6.98 1.26
C CYS A 36 -4.82 6.37 -0.10
N ILE A 37 -3.74 5.58 -0.17
CA ILE A 37 -3.29 4.93 -1.41
C ILE A 37 -4.29 3.85 -1.82
N ALA A 38 -4.72 3.00 -0.90
CA ALA A 38 -5.71 1.95 -1.15
C ALA A 38 -7.03 2.53 -1.69
N CYS A 39 -7.53 3.61 -1.05
CA CYS A 39 -8.75 4.29 -1.47
C CYS A 39 -8.60 4.96 -2.84
N ALA A 40 -7.48 5.62 -3.10
CA ALA A 40 -7.21 6.25 -4.40
C ALA A 40 -7.18 5.20 -5.53
N ILE A 41 -6.45 4.10 -5.35
CA ILE A 41 -6.41 3.00 -6.33
C ILE A 41 -7.80 2.45 -6.58
N ALA A 42 -8.57 2.15 -5.52
CA ALA A 42 -9.90 1.60 -5.67
C ALA A 42 -10.89 2.59 -6.31
N SER A 43 -10.71 3.90 -6.11
CA SER A 43 -11.57 4.92 -6.72
C SER A 43 -11.30 5.08 -8.20
N GLU A 44 -10.03 5.10 -8.61
CA GLU A 44 -9.63 5.33 -10.00
C GLU A 44 -9.68 4.05 -10.86
N ARG A 45 -9.60 2.87 -10.22
CA ARG A 45 -9.64 1.57 -10.88
C ARG A 45 -10.82 0.76 -10.37
N PRO A 46 -11.99 0.84 -11.02
CA PRO A 46 -13.21 0.11 -10.59
C PRO A 46 -13.04 -1.41 -10.56
N ASP A 47 -12.12 -1.94 -11.35
CA ASP A 47 -11.72 -3.35 -11.40
C ASP A 47 -10.79 -3.78 -10.27
N ALA A 48 -10.20 -2.83 -9.52
CA ALA A 48 -9.27 -3.16 -8.45
C ALA A 48 -9.96 -3.74 -7.20
N ARG A 49 -9.25 -4.68 -6.56
CA ARG A 49 -9.52 -5.19 -5.21
C ARG A 49 -8.25 -4.99 -4.40
N VAL A 50 -8.35 -4.25 -3.32
CA VAL A 50 -7.20 -3.82 -2.53
C VAL A 50 -7.22 -4.45 -1.15
N LEU A 51 -6.10 -5.00 -0.72
CA LEU A 51 -5.82 -5.44 0.64
C LEU A 51 -4.95 -4.36 1.29
N ALA A 52 -5.53 -3.56 2.17
CA ALA A 52 -4.85 -2.49 2.89
C ALA A 52 -4.40 -3.02 4.26
N VAL A 53 -3.11 -2.94 4.56
CA VAL A 53 -2.54 -3.53 5.77
C VAL A 53 -1.78 -2.50 6.57
N ASP A 54 -2.05 -2.44 7.87
CA ASP A 54 -1.25 -1.68 8.82
C ASP A 54 -1.11 -2.42 10.16
N ILE A 55 -0.03 -2.19 10.87
CA ILE A 55 0.21 -2.76 12.19
C ILE A 55 -0.53 -1.99 13.28
N SER A 56 -0.70 -0.68 13.11
CA SER A 56 -1.35 0.22 14.05
C SER A 56 -2.86 0.03 14.05
N SER A 57 -3.44 -0.25 15.23
CA SER A 57 -4.89 -0.31 15.40
C SER A 57 -5.59 0.99 15.04
N ASP A 58 -4.95 2.13 15.34
CA ASP A 58 -5.52 3.45 15.09
C ASP A 58 -5.52 3.77 13.59
N ALA A 59 -4.42 3.44 12.88
CA ALA A 59 -4.36 3.54 11.43
C ALA A 59 -5.42 2.66 10.75
N VAL A 60 -5.57 1.41 11.20
CA VAL A 60 -6.60 0.48 10.71
C VAL A 60 -8.01 1.02 10.95
N ALA A 61 -8.27 1.62 12.12
CA ALA A 61 -9.58 2.22 12.41
C ALA A 61 -9.87 3.38 11.46
N LEU A 62 -8.92 4.30 11.28
CA LEU A 62 -9.02 5.43 10.36
C LEU A 62 -9.18 4.98 8.90
N ALA A 63 -8.40 3.99 8.46
CA ALA A 63 -8.52 3.45 7.11
C ALA A 63 -9.90 2.85 6.85
N ARG A 64 -10.49 2.12 7.83
CA ARG A 64 -11.84 1.57 7.72
C ARG A 64 -12.90 2.66 7.62
N GLU A 65 -12.79 3.72 8.42
CA GLU A 65 -13.67 4.87 8.34
C GLU A 65 -13.61 5.54 6.96
N ASN A 66 -12.42 5.79 6.43
CA ASN A 66 -12.23 6.36 5.10
C ASN A 66 -12.80 5.47 3.98
N VAL A 67 -12.57 4.16 4.05
CA VAL A 67 -13.12 3.17 3.11
C VAL A 67 -14.66 3.17 3.14
N GLU A 68 -15.26 3.28 4.33
CA GLU A 68 -16.72 3.35 4.50
C GLU A 68 -17.29 4.66 3.95
N GLN A 69 -16.70 5.79 4.31
CA GLN A 69 -17.12 7.13 3.84
C GLN A 69 -17.07 7.26 2.31
N LEU A 70 -16.10 6.61 1.67
CA LEU A 70 -15.95 6.59 0.22
C LEU A 70 -16.77 5.50 -0.49
N GLY A 71 -17.53 4.69 0.26
CA GLY A 71 -18.33 3.59 -0.31
C GLY A 71 -17.51 2.45 -0.93
N LEU A 72 -16.27 2.27 -0.46
CA LEU A 72 -15.30 1.31 -1.04
C LEU A 72 -15.27 -0.05 -0.34
N CYS A 73 -16.14 -0.32 0.65
CA CYS A 73 -16.15 -1.56 1.46
C CYS A 73 -16.18 -2.87 0.66
N LYS A 74 -16.74 -2.86 -0.56
CA LYS A 74 -16.77 -4.04 -1.43
C LYS A 74 -15.46 -4.28 -2.19
N ARG A 75 -14.56 -3.31 -2.20
CA ARG A 75 -13.33 -3.33 -3.02
C ARG A 75 -12.05 -3.17 -2.21
N VAL A 76 -12.10 -2.61 -1.01
CA VAL A 76 -10.96 -2.45 -0.10
C VAL A 76 -11.22 -3.23 1.18
N ALA A 77 -10.34 -4.18 1.49
CA ALA A 77 -10.34 -4.93 2.75
C ALA A 77 -9.19 -4.44 3.64
N VAL A 78 -9.51 -3.90 4.82
CA VAL A 78 -8.52 -3.38 5.77
C VAL A 78 -8.19 -4.43 6.82
N LEU A 79 -6.93 -4.83 6.88
CA LEU A 79 -6.39 -5.89 7.73
C LEU A 79 -5.39 -5.31 8.74
N GLN A 80 -5.41 -5.79 9.98
CA GLN A 80 -4.41 -5.42 10.97
C GLN A 80 -3.32 -6.48 11.05
N GLY A 81 -2.05 -6.07 10.99
CA GLY A 81 -0.92 -6.95 11.22
C GLY A 81 0.40 -6.41 10.67
N ASP A 82 1.47 -7.17 10.92
CA ASP A 82 2.82 -6.80 10.55
C ASP A 82 3.09 -7.11 9.08
N LEU A 83 3.25 -6.07 8.27
CA LEU A 83 3.52 -6.15 6.83
C LEU A 83 2.52 -7.08 6.11
N GLY A 84 3.02 -8.03 5.33
CA GLY A 84 2.19 -8.97 4.58
C GLY A 84 1.62 -10.15 5.39
N ALA A 85 1.92 -10.27 6.70
CA ALA A 85 1.51 -11.41 7.51
C ALA A 85 -0.01 -11.66 7.56
N PRO A 86 -0.88 -10.62 7.64
CA PRO A 86 -2.33 -10.85 7.67
C PRO A 86 -2.96 -11.11 6.30
N VAL A 87 -2.19 -10.99 5.20
CA VAL A 87 -2.69 -11.28 3.85
C VAL A 87 -2.99 -12.77 3.73
N PRO A 88 -4.25 -13.15 3.41
CA PRO A 88 -4.62 -14.56 3.33
C PRO A 88 -3.84 -15.34 2.27
N GLU A 89 -3.47 -16.58 2.57
CA GLU A 89 -2.66 -17.46 1.71
C GLU A 89 -3.24 -17.65 0.30
N ARG A 90 -4.56 -17.56 0.14
CA ARG A 90 -5.22 -17.66 -1.16
C ARG A 90 -4.80 -16.56 -2.16
N PHE A 91 -4.17 -15.46 -1.69
CA PHE A 91 -3.67 -14.36 -2.53
C PHE A 91 -2.18 -14.52 -2.88
N MET A 92 -1.47 -15.46 -2.24
CA MET A 92 -0.05 -15.67 -2.54
C MET A 92 0.15 -16.11 -3.99
N GLY A 93 1.11 -15.48 -4.67
CA GLY A 93 1.38 -15.70 -6.08
C GLY A 93 0.32 -15.14 -7.05
N LYS A 94 -0.60 -14.30 -6.57
CA LYS A 94 -1.72 -13.77 -7.37
C LYS A 94 -1.82 -12.25 -7.40
N LEU A 95 -1.09 -11.55 -6.55
CA LEU A 95 -1.14 -10.10 -6.53
C LEU A 95 -0.53 -9.53 -7.83
N ASP A 96 -1.21 -8.57 -8.41
CA ASP A 96 -0.73 -7.81 -9.57
C ASP A 96 0.25 -6.73 -9.14
N VAL A 97 -0.05 -6.05 -8.03
CA VAL A 97 0.76 -4.93 -7.54
C VAL A 97 0.84 -4.98 -6.01
N VAL A 98 2.02 -4.67 -5.50
CA VAL A 98 2.22 -4.31 -4.08
C VAL A 98 2.73 -2.88 -4.03
N VAL A 99 1.98 -2.01 -3.34
CA VAL A 99 2.39 -0.65 -3.03
C VAL A 99 2.72 -0.53 -1.55
N SER A 100 3.61 0.38 -1.20
CA SER A 100 3.92 0.70 0.20
C SER A 100 4.54 2.08 0.32
N ASN A 101 4.18 2.81 1.36
CA ASN A 101 4.95 3.94 1.89
C ASN A 101 5.39 3.55 3.31
N PRO A 102 6.43 2.72 3.47
CA PRO A 102 6.85 2.22 4.76
C PRO A 102 7.62 3.28 5.54
N PRO A 103 7.76 3.15 6.88
CA PRO A 103 8.69 3.95 7.65
C PRO A 103 10.11 3.85 7.08
N TYR A 104 10.77 5.00 6.88
CA TYR A 104 12.10 5.07 6.27
C TYR A 104 13.08 6.01 6.99
N VAL A 105 12.71 6.56 8.15
CA VAL A 105 13.60 7.43 8.92
C VAL A 105 14.61 6.55 9.71
N PRO A 106 15.92 6.78 9.57
CA PRO A 106 16.88 6.05 10.39
C PRO A 106 16.67 6.31 11.88
N SER A 107 16.75 5.26 12.71
CA SER A 107 16.52 5.36 14.16
C SER A 107 17.41 6.40 14.84
N SER A 108 18.63 6.61 14.33
CA SER A 108 19.57 7.62 14.86
C SER A 108 19.09 9.05 14.65
N VAL A 109 18.22 9.30 13.69
CA VAL A 109 17.70 10.65 13.32
C VAL A 109 16.39 10.96 14.03
N LEU A 110 15.70 9.94 14.55
CA LEU A 110 14.38 10.10 15.20
C LEU A 110 14.40 11.08 16.37
N ALA A 111 15.49 11.13 17.13
CA ALA A 111 15.64 12.04 18.27
C ALA A 111 15.73 13.53 17.84
N ASP A 112 16.16 13.79 16.61
CA ASP A 112 16.39 15.13 16.07
C ASP A 112 15.22 15.62 15.18
N ILE A 113 14.16 14.82 15.03
CA ILE A 113 12.98 15.19 14.26
C ILE A 113 12.27 16.38 14.91
N PRO A 114 11.89 17.42 14.12
CA PRO A 114 11.13 18.55 14.64
C PRO A 114 9.86 18.12 15.38
N ARG A 115 9.53 18.83 16.45
CA ARG A 115 8.32 18.53 17.27
C ARG A 115 7.03 18.55 16.46
N GLU A 116 6.97 19.36 15.42
CA GLU A 116 5.85 19.46 14.50
C GLU A 116 5.57 18.14 13.76
N VAL A 117 6.59 17.30 13.55
CA VAL A 117 6.43 15.97 12.96
C VAL A 117 6.22 14.93 14.06
N SER A 118 7.09 14.89 15.09
CA SER A 118 7.02 13.88 16.15
C SER A 118 5.78 13.98 17.05
N ALA A 119 5.11 15.15 17.08
CA ALA A 119 3.87 15.34 17.84
C ALA A 119 2.62 14.77 17.15
N TYR A 120 2.66 14.59 15.83
CA TYR A 120 1.51 14.14 15.03
C TYR A 120 1.72 12.77 14.37
N GLU A 121 2.97 12.35 14.21
CA GLU A 121 3.32 11.04 13.62
C GLU A 121 3.85 10.11 14.73
N PRO A 122 3.23 8.96 14.97
CA PRO A 122 3.76 7.97 15.91
C PRO A 122 5.17 7.53 15.49
N ALA A 123 6.08 7.29 16.44
CA ALA A 123 7.43 6.79 16.15
C ALA A 123 7.40 5.52 15.28
N LEU A 124 6.38 4.69 15.46
CA LEU A 124 6.14 3.48 14.66
C LEU A 124 5.93 3.76 13.17
N ALA A 125 5.40 4.94 12.81
CA ALA A 125 5.17 5.35 11.43
C ALA A 125 6.42 5.97 10.78
N LEU A 126 7.46 6.26 11.56
CA LEU A 126 8.67 6.94 11.10
C LEU A 126 9.91 6.03 11.09
N ASP A 127 10.06 5.15 12.11
CA ASP A 127 11.27 4.38 12.34
C ASP A 127 11.49 3.30 11.28
N GLY A 128 12.41 3.57 10.36
CA GLY A 128 12.82 2.65 9.29
C GLY A 128 13.99 1.73 9.67
N GLY A 129 14.41 1.73 10.95
CA GLY A 129 15.55 0.94 11.42
C GLY A 129 16.89 1.67 11.30
N ALA A 130 17.99 0.92 11.36
CA ALA A 130 19.32 1.48 11.47
C ALA A 130 19.72 2.42 10.31
N ASP A 131 19.29 2.10 9.09
CA ASP A 131 19.60 2.84 7.86
C ASP A 131 18.36 3.23 7.06
N GLY A 132 17.14 3.10 7.63
CA GLY A 132 15.89 3.44 6.97
C GLY A 132 15.37 2.40 5.97
N LEU A 133 15.99 1.24 5.85
CA LEU A 133 15.66 0.23 4.83
C LEU A 133 15.18 -1.12 5.40
N ASP A 134 14.95 -1.22 6.72
CA ASP A 134 14.57 -2.49 7.34
C ASP A 134 13.25 -3.03 6.79
N PHE A 135 12.28 -2.16 6.52
CA PHE A 135 11.00 -2.56 5.92
C PHE A 135 11.18 -3.03 4.48
N VAL A 136 12.02 -2.39 3.69
CA VAL A 136 12.32 -2.81 2.30
C VAL A 136 12.91 -4.23 2.30
N ARG A 137 13.89 -4.50 3.18
CA ARG A 137 14.51 -5.84 3.33
C ARG A 137 13.51 -6.92 3.70
N ARG A 138 12.49 -6.58 4.50
CA ARG A 138 11.44 -7.51 4.91
C ARG A 138 10.35 -7.67 3.85
N LEU A 139 10.01 -6.59 3.13
CA LEU A 139 8.96 -6.59 2.10
C LEU A 139 9.38 -7.31 0.83
N LEU A 140 10.59 -7.12 0.34
CA LEU A 140 11.02 -7.71 -0.95
C LEU A 140 10.84 -9.25 -1.01
N PRO A 141 11.29 -10.04 -0.01
CA PRO A 141 11.08 -11.50 -0.02
C PRO A 141 9.60 -11.89 0.04
N TRP A 142 8.79 -11.12 0.77
CA TRP A 142 7.36 -11.34 0.82
C TRP A 142 6.69 -11.02 -0.53
N CYS A 143 7.04 -9.90 -1.15
CA CYS A 143 6.54 -9.51 -2.46
C CYS A 143 6.89 -10.54 -3.54
N ALA A 144 8.11 -11.08 -3.51
CA ALA A 144 8.53 -12.15 -4.42
C ALA A 144 7.63 -13.39 -4.34
N ARG A 145 7.05 -13.69 -3.17
CA ARG A 145 6.10 -14.79 -2.98
C ARG A 145 4.67 -14.40 -3.32
N ALA A 146 4.26 -13.18 -2.96
CA ALA A 146 2.88 -12.72 -3.04
C ALA A 146 2.47 -12.29 -4.46
N LEU A 147 3.40 -11.71 -5.23
CA LEU A 147 3.15 -11.29 -6.60
C LEU A 147 3.06 -12.49 -7.55
N LYS A 148 2.20 -12.37 -8.56
CA LYS A 148 2.24 -13.25 -9.74
C LYS A 148 3.48 -12.94 -10.60
N PRO A 149 3.92 -13.84 -11.50
CA PRO A 149 4.90 -13.50 -12.53
C PRO A 149 4.44 -12.27 -13.32
N GLY A 150 5.34 -11.32 -13.55
CA GLY A 150 5.00 -10.02 -14.17
C GLY A 150 4.31 -9.03 -13.25
N GLY A 151 4.06 -9.37 -11.99
CA GLY A 151 3.52 -8.42 -10.99
C GLY A 151 4.54 -7.39 -10.55
N HIS A 152 4.10 -6.25 -10.03
CA HIS A 152 4.94 -5.09 -9.76
C HIS A 152 4.97 -4.69 -8.29
N ILE A 153 6.08 -4.11 -7.88
CA ILE A 153 6.19 -3.34 -6.63
C ILE A 153 6.29 -1.85 -6.94
N ALA A 154 5.76 -1.01 -6.05
CA ALA A 154 5.97 0.44 -6.05
C ALA A 154 6.10 0.92 -4.61
N PHE A 155 7.31 1.29 -4.19
CA PHE A 155 7.61 1.73 -2.82
C PHE A 155 8.02 3.19 -2.80
N GLU A 156 7.28 4.01 -2.07
CA GLU A 156 7.69 5.37 -1.77
C GLU A 156 8.78 5.34 -0.68
N LEU A 157 9.88 6.04 -0.93
CA LEU A 157 11.04 6.10 -0.02
C LEU A 157 11.65 7.51 -0.03
N HIS A 158 12.45 7.80 0.98
CA HIS A 158 13.29 8.99 0.96
C HIS A 158 14.31 8.92 -0.18
N GLU A 159 14.57 10.05 -0.85
CA GLU A 159 15.47 10.14 -2.01
C GLU A 159 16.86 9.51 -1.78
N GLY A 160 17.41 9.68 -0.56
CA GLY A 160 18.71 9.13 -0.17
C GLY A 160 18.74 7.60 -0.02
N HIS A 161 17.60 6.92 -0.04
CA HIS A 161 17.52 5.46 0.14
C HIS A 161 17.26 4.69 -1.15
N LEU A 162 16.83 5.38 -2.21
CA LEU A 162 16.33 4.74 -3.44
C LEU A 162 17.40 3.92 -4.18
N ASP A 163 18.63 4.41 -4.25
CA ASP A 163 19.72 3.67 -4.91
C ASP A 163 20.05 2.35 -4.22
N GLU A 164 20.07 2.35 -2.88
CA GLU A 164 20.31 1.13 -2.12
C GLU A 164 19.09 0.19 -2.16
N ALA A 165 17.88 0.73 -2.09
CA ALA A 165 16.65 -0.03 -2.27
C ALA A 165 16.58 -0.69 -3.67
N ALA A 166 17.05 -0.01 -4.72
CA ALA A 166 17.15 -0.58 -6.07
C ALA A 166 18.12 -1.76 -6.16
N LYS A 167 19.26 -1.69 -5.46
CA LYS A 167 20.20 -2.81 -5.35
C LYS A 167 19.58 -3.99 -4.60
N LEU A 168 18.86 -3.72 -3.50
CA LEU A 168 18.14 -4.76 -2.75
C LEU A 168 17.08 -5.44 -3.60
N ALA A 169 16.30 -4.68 -4.39
CA ALA A 169 15.30 -5.23 -5.29
C ALA A 169 15.94 -6.11 -6.37
N SER A 170 17.06 -5.66 -6.97
CA SER A 170 17.81 -6.44 -7.95
C SER A 170 18.40 -7.73 -7.35
N ALA A 171 18.91 -7.67 -6.11
CA ALA A 171 19.40 -8.84 -5.37
C ALA A 171 18.30 -9.83 -4.99
N ALA A 172 17.05 -9.35 -4.86
CA ALA A 172 15.85 -10.16 -4.65
C ALA A 172 15.22 -10.65 -5.98
N GLU A 173 15.98 -10.61 -7.09
CA GLU A 173 15.61 -11.10 -8.42
C GLU A 173 14.42 -10.34 -9.08
N PHE A 174 14.14 -9.12 -8.63
CA PHE A 174 13.23 -8.24 -9.36
C PHE A 174 13.94 -7.66 -10.60
N THR A 175 13.17 -7.51 -11.66
CA THR A 175 13.62 -7.00 -12.98
C THR A 175 13.00 -5.64 -13.27
N GLY A 176 13.48 -4.91 -14.29
CA GLY A 176 12.92 -3.61 -14.65
C GLY A 176 12.98 -2.58 -13.52
N VAL A 177 13.97 -2.70 -12.62
CA VAL A 177 14.15 -1.83 -11.47
C VAL A 177 14.42 -0.41 -11.94
N ARG A 178 13.59 0.53 -11.48
CA ARG A 178 13.72 1.94 -11.83
C ARG A 178 13.26 2.82 -10.67
N ILE A 179 13.77 4.03 -10.65
CA ILE A 179 13.36 5.09 -9.74
C ILE A 179 12.50 6.08 -10.53
N VAL A 180 11.34 6.42 -9.96
CA VAL A 180 10.39 7.37 -10.55
C VAL A 180 10.35 8.63 -9.69
N GLU A 181 10.31 9.77 -10.36
CA GLU A 181 10.23 11.08 -9.73
C GLU A 181 8.80 11.44 -9.33
N ASP A 182 8.67 12.26 -8.29
CA ASP A 182 7.41 12.89 -7.90
C ASP A 182 7.06 14.06 -8.85
N LEU A 183 5.90 14.70 -8.63
CA LEU A 183 5.47 15.84 -9.43
C LEU A 183 6.38 17.07 -9.31
N ALA A 184 7.27 17.11 -8.33
CA ALA A 184 8.28 18.14 -8.15
C ALA A 184 9.63 17.79 -8.80
N GLY A 185 9.73 16.64 -9.50
CA GLY A 185 10.93 16.15 -10.15
C GLY A 185 11.97 15.57 -9.18
N ARG A 186 11.55 15.15 -7.98
CA ARG A 186 12.46 14.52 -7.00
C ARG A 186 12.31 13.00 -7.06
N PRO A 187 13.40 12.24 -7.05
CA PRO A 187 13.36 10.78 -6.92
C PRO A 187 12.53 10.38 -5.68
N ARG A 188 11.51 9.54 -5.86
CA ARG A 188 10.59 9.23 -4.76
C ARG A 188 10.11 7.80 -4.72
N VAL A 189 9.93 7.13 -5.86
CA VAL A 189 9.30 5.82 -5.91
C VAL A 189 10.23 4.79 -6.57
N LEU A 190 10.51 3.71 -5.87
CA LEU A 190 11.13 2.51 -6.42
C LEU A 190 10.05 1.65 -7.08
N VAL A 191 10.23 1.34 -8.37
CA VAL A 191 9.36 0.42 -9.11
C VAL A 191 10.18 -0.75 -9.65
N ALA A 192 9.66 -1.96 -9.51
CA ALA A 192 10.27 -3.14 -10.10
C ALA A 192 9.22 -4.22 -10.43
N CYS A 193 9.59 -5.18 -11.25
CA CYS A 193 8.73 -6.26 -11.73
C CYS A 193 9.26 -7.61 -11.23
N LYS A 194 8.39 -8.48 -10.76
CA LYS A 194 8.73 -9.88 -10.49
C LYS A 194 8.97 -10.61 -11.82
N ALA A 195 10.09 -11.29 -11.94
CA ALA A 195 10.39 -12.15 -13.07
C ALA A 195 9.38 -13.31 -13.26
#